data_64c75ce685f7c75509ddcf7b43c6d574
#
_entry.id   64c75ce685f7c75509ddcf7b43c6d574
#
_cell.length_a   1.000
_cell.length_b   1.000
_cell.length_c   1.000
_cell.angle_alpha   90.00
_cell.angle_beta   90.00
_cell.angle_gamma   90.00
#
_symmetry.space_group_name_H-M   'P 1'
#
loop_
_entity.id
_entity.type
_entity.pdbx_description
1 polymer ?
#
loop_
_entity_poly.entity_id
_entity_poly.type
_entity_poly.pdbx_seq_one_letter_code
_entity_poly.pdbx_strand_id
1 'polypeptide(L)'
;MPEKDGIEMTRELRADMTTSHIPIILLTAKTTIESKLEGLEYGADDYITKPFSATYLQARVENLLMQRKKLQNFYRDSLTHVTVSETPVAQGETLAGHASAEPDSVAAEEPVMPEMSPNDRKFMDKLVDLMEQNMDNGELVVDDLVRELAVSRSVFFKKLKTLTGLAPIEFIKEMRIKRAAQLIETGEFNMTQISYMVGINDPRYFSKCFKAQVGMTPTEYREKVGR
;
A
#
# COMPACT_ATOMS: atom_id res chain seq x y z
N MET A 1 1.15 -35.49 1.15
CA MET A 1 -0.27 -35.25 0.80
C MET A 1 -0.53 -36.08 -0.44
N PRO A 2 -1.62 -36.86 -0.51
CA PRO A 2 -1.76 -37.86 -1.59
C PRO A 2 -2.18 -37.28 -2.93
N GLU A 3 -2.61 -36.04 -3.06
CA GLU A 3 -3.13 -35.51 -4.34
C GLU A 3 -2.52 -34.20 -4.83
N LYS A 4 -1.93 -33.36 -3.95
CA LYS A 4 -1.27 -32.09 -4.33
C LYS A 4 -0.05 -31.83 -3.46
N ASP A 5 1.04 -31.35 -4.09
CA ASP A 5 2.22 -30.84 -3.38
C ASP A 5 1.93 -29.44 -2.82
N GLY A 6 2.60 -29.06 -1.71
CA GLY A 6 2.47 -27.73 -1.10
C GLY A 6 2.87 -26.59 -2.03
N ILE A 7 3.81 -26.82 -2.94
CA ILE A 7 4.23 -25.86 -3.98
C ILE A 7 3.11 -25.66 -5.00
N GLU A 8 2.49 -26.73 -5.48
CA GLU A 8 1.35 -26.64 -6.42
C GLU A 8 0.15 -25.91 -5.79
N MET A 9 -0.14 -26.21 -4.53
CA MET A 9 -1.18 -25.50 -3.77
C MET A 9 -0.84 -24.01 -3.62
N THR A 10 0.40 -23.65 -3.34
CA THR A 10 0.85 -22.24 -3.25
C THR A 10 0.62 -21.52 -4.57
N ARG A 11 1.00 -22.13 -5.69
CA ARG A 11 0.80 -21.57 -7.03
C ARG A 11 -0.68 -21.31 -7.32
N GLU A 12 -1.56 -22.23 -7.00
CA GLU A 12 -3.01 -22.06 -7.16
C GLU A 12 -3.55 -20.93 -6.30
N LEU A 13 -3.17 -20.87 -5.03
CA LEU A 13 -3.59 -19.82 -4.12
C LEU A 13 -3.10 -18.43 -4.56
N ARG A 14 -1.92 -18.33 -5.16
CA ARG A 14 -1.40 -17.08 -5.73
C ARG A 14 -2.06 -16.70 -7.06
N ALA A 15 -2.46 -17.67 -7.84
CA ALA A 15 -3.18 -17.42 -9.10
C ALA A 15 -4.63 -16.95 -8.85
N ASP A 16 -5.24 -17.38 -7.76
CA ASP A 16 -6.62 -17.00 -7.42
C ASP A 16 -6.67 -15.60 -6.78
N MET A 17 -7.46 -14.71 -7.39
CA MET A 17 -7.69 -13.34 -6.93
C MET A 17 -8.22 -13.28 -5.49
N THR A 18 -8.94 -14.32 -5.06
CA THR A 18 -9.58 -14.37 -3.72
C THR A 18 -8.60 -14.71 -2.60
N THR A 19 -7.47 -15.35 -2.93
CA THR A 19 -6.50 -15.86 -1.96
C THR A 19 -5.08 -15.30 -2.15
N SER A 20 -4.81 -14.62 -3.27
CA SER A 20 -3.47 -14.10 -3.59
C SER A 20 -2.86 -13.20 -2.50
N HIS A 21 -3.70 -12.50 -1.75
CA HIS A 21 -3.29 -11.60 -0.67
C HIS A 21 -3.01 -12.29 0.68
N ILE A 22 -3.26 -13.61 0.79
CA ILE A 22 -3.08 -14.35 2.06
C ILE A 22 -1.61 -14.74 2.22
N PRO A 23 -0.94 -14.44 3.37
CA PRO A 23 0.42 -14.89 3.63
C PRO A 23 0.53 -16.41 3.65
N ILE A 24 1.56 -16.95 3.01
CA ILE A 24 1.79 -18.40 2.90
C ILE A 24 3.20 -18.73 3.40
N ILE A 25 3.29 -19.60 4.41
CA ILE A 25 4.54 -20.19 4.88
C ILE A 25 4.55 -21.67 4.52
N LEU A 26 5.53 -22.12 3.74
CA LEU A 26 5.71 -23.52 3.43
C LEU A 26 6.49 -24.25 4.54
N LEU A 27 5.86 -25.28 5.11
CA LEU A 27 6.49 -26.18 6.11
C LEU A 27 6.83 -27.52 5.46
N THR A 28 8.12 -27.82 5.28
CA THR A 28 8.56 -28.97 4.47
C THR A 28 9.70 -29.76 5.10
N ALA A 29 9.82 -31.03 4.73
CA ALA A 29 10.99 -31.85 5.06
C ALA A 29 12.15 -31.70 4.06
N LYS A 30 11.92 -31.05 2.90
CA LYS A 30 12.96 -30.82 1.89
C LYS A 30 13.91 -29.73 2.37
N THR A 31 15.21 -30.03 2.41
CA THR A 31 16.24 -29.12 2.96
C THR A 31 17.13 -28.51 1.87
N THR A 32 16.95 -28.91 0.60
CA THR A 32 17.78 -28.43 -0.50
C THR A 32 17.52 -26.96 -0.84
N ILE A 33 18.57 -26.27 -1.27
CA ILE A 33 18.48 -24.86 -1.67
C ILE A 33 17.54 -24.70 -2.86
N GLU A 34 17.59 -25.64 -3.82
CA GLU A 34 16.71 -25.64 -4.99
C GLU A 34 15.22 -25.68 -4.59
N SER A 35 14.86 -26.53 -3.62
CA SER A 35 13.47 -26.60 -3.13
C SER A 35 13.01 -25.34 -2.40
N LYS A 36 13.95 -24.61 -1.77
CA LYS A 36 13.66 -23.31 -1.14
C LYS A 36 13.41 -22.23 -2.19
N LEU A 37 14.30 -22.15 -3.18
CA LEU A 37 14.17 -21.22 -4.30
C LEU A 37 12.86 -21.48 -5.09
N GLU A 38 12.59 -22.74 -5.41
CA GLU A 38 11.35 -23.14 -6.06
C GLU A 38 10.10 -22.70 -5.26
N GLY A 39 10.07 -22.93 -3.95
CA GLY A 39 8.95 -22.50 -3.10
C GLY A 39 8.72 -20.98 -3.10
N LEU A 40 9.80 -20.20 -3.09
CA LEU A 40 9.73 -18.74 -3.16
C LEU A 40 9.34 -18.23 -4.56
N GLU A 41 9.86 -18.86 -5.63
CA GLU A 41 9.49 -18.52 -7.02
C GLU A 41 8.00 -18.77 -7.29
N TYR A 42 7.41 -19.78 -6.67
CA TYR A 42 5.95 -20.01 -6.75
C TYR A 42 5.12 -19.14 -5.81
N GLY A 43 5.77 -18.18 -5.12
CA GLY A 43 5.09 -17.12 -4.39
C GLY A 43 4.80 -17.43 -2.92
N ALA A 44 5.48 -18.38 -2.30
CA ALA A 44 5.47 -18.46 -0.84
C ALA A 44 6.15 -17.22 -0.22
N ASP A 45 5.60 -16.68 0.86
CA ASP A 45 6.22 -15.56 1.56
C ASP A 45 7.38 -16.03 2.45
N ASP A 46 7.38 -17.33 2.84
CA ASP A 46 8.43 -17.92 3.62
C ASP A 46 8.49 -19.45 3.49
N TYR A 47 9.62 -20.02 3.86
CA TYR A 47 9.92 -21.44 3.76
C TYR A 47 10.64 -21.95 5.01
N ILE A 48 10.06 -22.88 5.74
CA ILE A 48 10.58 -23.42 6.99
C ILE A 48 10.78 -24.94 6.87
N THR A 49 12.00 -25.41 7.14
CA THR A 49 12.34 -26.84 7.11
C THR A 49 12.00 -27.53 8.43
N LYS A 50 11.45 -28.73 8.34
CA LYS A 50 11.23 -29.64 9.48
C LYS A 50 12.54 -30.39 9.82
N PRO A 51 12.85 -30.58 11.14
CA PRO A 51 12.13 -30.15 12.32
C PRO A 51 12.37 -28.65 12.63
N PHE A 52 11.34 -27.96 13.16
CA PHE A 52 11.45 -26.57 13.62
C PHE A 52 10.89 -26.41 15.03
N SER A 53 11.34 -25.40 15.76
CA SER A 53 10.78 -25.06 17.07
C SER A 53 9.55 -24.17 16.91
N ALA A 54 8.60 -24.27 17.85
CA ALA A 54 7.43 -23.39 17.87
C ALA A 54 7.83 -21.91 17.97
N THR A 55 8.86 -21.60 18.74
CA THR A 55 9.41 -20.23 18.88
C THR A 55 9.92 -19.68 17.55
N TYR A 56 10.62 -20.52 16.74
CA TYR A 56 11.11 -20.12 15.43
C TYR A 56 9.94 -19.84 14.47
N LEU A 57 8.94 -20.75 14.42
CA LEU A 57 7.75 -20.53 13.58
C LEU A 57 7.02 -19.24 14.01
N GLN A 58 6.84 -19.01 15.30
CA GLN A 58 6.18 -17.81 15.80
C GLN A 58 6.93 -16.54 15.37
N ALA A 59 8.25 -16.51 15.53
CA ALA A 59 9.06 -15.35 15.11
C ALA A 59 8.93 -15.07 13.60
N ARG A 60 8.86 -16.11 12.76
CA ARG A 60 8.67 -15.95 11.30
C ARG A 60 7.30 -15.40 10.96
N VAL A 61 6.23 -15.89 11.62
CA VAL A 61 4.88 -15.38 11.46
C VAL A 61 4.80 -13.90 11.88
N GLU A 62 5.38 -13.54 13.03
CA GLU A 62 5.40 -12.15 13.50
C GLU A 62 6.14 -11.22 12.54
N ASN A 63 7.29 -11.65 12.01
CA ASN A 63 8.03 -10.88 11.01
C ASN A 63 7.21 -10.67 9.74
N LEU A 64 6.55 -11.70 9.24
CA LEU A 64 5.71 -11.61 8.05
C LEU A 64 4.52 -10.65 8.24
N LEU A 65 3.87 -10.71 9.40
CA LEU A 65 2.80 -9.77 9.75
C LEU A 65 3.31 -8.34 9.89
N MET A 66 4.50 -8.15 10.43
CA MET A 66 5.14 -6.82 10.55
C MET A 66 5.48 -6.24 9.17
N GLN A 67 6.05 -7.04 8.26
CA GLN A 67 6.31 -6.63 6.88
C GLN A 67 5.03 -6.20 6.17
N ARG A 68 3.94 -6.96 6.35
CA ARG A 68 2.62 -6.58 5.81
C ARG A 68 2.11 -5.27 6.37
N LYS A 69 2.30 -5.03 7.66
CA LYS A 69 1.91 -3.76 8.28
C LYS A 69 2.72 -2.59 7.73
N LYS A 70 4.01 -2.78 7.46
CA LYS A 70 4.85 -1.77 6.78
C LYS A 70 4.34 -1.48 5.36
N LEU A 71 3.97 -2.51 4.61
CA LEU A 71 3.40 -2.36 3.27
C LEU A 71 2.06 -1.59 3.31
N GLN A 72 1.18 -1.93 4.24
CA GLN A 72 -0.08 -1.19 4.44
C GLN A 72 0.17 0.29 4.76
N ASN A 73 1.10 0.57 5.68
CA ASN A 73 1.46 1.94 6.03
C ASN A 73 2.02 2.69 4.80
N PHE A 74 2.89 2.06 4.02
CA PHE A 74 3.42 2.66 2.79
C PHE A 74 2.32 3.03 1.79
N TYR A 75 1.38 2.11 1.51
CA TYR A 75 0.25 2.43 0.63
C TYR A 75 -0.66 3.49 1.22
N ARG A 76 -0.92 3.43 2.50
CA ARG A 76 -1.68 4.46 3.20
C ARG A 76 -0.96 5.80 3.13
N ASP A 77 0.33 5.84 3.40
CA ASP A 77 1.13 7.05 3.31
C ASP A 77 1.20 7.55 1.86
N SER A 78 1.39 6.69 0.86
CA SER A 78 1.30 7.05 -0.55
C SER A 78 -0.06 7.61 -0.95
N LEU A 79 -1.13 7.18 -0.29
CA LEU A 79 -2.49 7.69 -0.49
C LEU A 79 -2.75 8.95 0.35
N THR A 80 -2.10 9.12 1.51
CA THR A 80 -2.36 10.22 2.46
C THR A 80 -1.31 11.32 2.45
N HIS A 81 -0.06 11.04 2.06
CA HIS A 81 0.96 12.08 1.95
C HIS A 81 0.69 12.97 0.75
N VAL A 82 0.00 14.05 1.04
CA VAL A 82 0.21 15.30 0.33
C VAL A 82 1.58 15.78 0.78
N THR A 83 2.60 15.47 -0.02
CA THR A 83 3.95 15.97 0.24
C THR A 83 3.92 17.48 0.10
N VAL A 84 3.90 18.19 1.22
CA VAL A 84 4.47 19.53 1.24
C VAL A 84 5.96 19.29 0.92
N SER A 85 6.37 19.60 -0.30
CA SER A 85 7.76 19.49 -0.72
C SER A 85 8.59 20.45 0.13
N GLU A 86 9.13 19.96 1.23
CA GLU A 86 10.28 20.59 1.86
C GLU A 86 11.47 20.21 0.96
N THR A 87 11.79 21.08 0.02
CA THR A 87 13.09 21.05 -0.67
C THR A 87 14.18 21.20 0.38
N PRO A 88 15.09 20.23 0.53
CA PRO A 88 16.28 20.46 1.33
C PRO A 88 17.13 21.51 0.59
N VAL A 89 17.17 22.70 1.10
CA VAL A 89 18.16 23.70 0.68
C VAL A 89 19.53 23.16 1.07
N ALA A 90 20.27 22.68 0.09
CA ALA A 90 21.67 22.31 0.24
C ALA A 90 22.46 23.58 0.56
N GLN A 91 22.79 23.79 1.82
CA GLN A 91 23.88 24.70 2.19
C GLN A 91 25.19 23.95 2.05
N GLY A 92 25.92 24.31 1.02
CA GLY A 92 27.29 23.91 0.84
C GLY A 92 28.19 24.61 1.85
N GLU A 93 28.99 23.83 2.55
CA GLU A 93 30.27 24.32 3.07
C GLU A 93 31.35 23.24 2.85
N THR A 94 32.28 23.61 2.02
CA THR A 94 33.57 22.96 1.78
C THR A 94 34.46 23.13 3.00
N LEU A 95 35.07 22.04 3.50
CA LEU A 95 36.43 22.07 4.02
C LEU A 95 37.09 20.68 3.92
N ALA A 96 38.25 20.69 3.31
CA ALA A 96 39.16 19.57 3.08
C ALA A 96 39.88 19.12 4.35
N GLY A 97 40.28 17.84 4.37
CA GLY A 97 41.31 17.37 5.31
C GLY A 97 41.34 15.88 5.59
N HIS A 98 42.09 15.13 4.81
CA HIS A 98 42.93 13.95 5.08
C HIS A 98 42.61 13.02 6.30
N ALA A 99 42.39 11.76 6.09
CA ALA A 99 43.31 10.62 6.22
C ALA A 99 42.56 9.28 6.47
N SER A 100 42.75 8.38 5.56
CA SER A 100 42.86 6.91 5.65
C SER A 100 42.40 6.18 6.91
N ALA A 101 41.37 5.34 6.76
CA ALA A 101 41.30 3.98 7.26
C ALA A 101 40.14 3.24 6.57
N GLU A 102 40.43 2.09 6.01
CA GLU A 102 39.55 1.20 5.27
C GLU A 102 38.54 0.45 6.15
N PRO A 103 37.75 -0.39 5.52
CA PRO A 103 36.30 -0.24 5.49
C PRO A 103 35.64 -1.47 6.10
N ASP A 104 34.65 -1.26 6.88
CA ASP A 104 33.53 -2.20 6.92
C ASP A 104 32.27 -1.41 6.53
N SER A 105 32.10 -1.32 5.22
CA SER A 105 30.86 -0.84 4.65
C SER A 105 29.78 -1.89 4.87
N VAL A 106 29.17 -1.86 6.04
CA VAL A 106 27.80 -2.32 6.16
C VAL A 106 26.98 -1.36 5.29
N ALA A 107 26.82 -1.73 4.01
CA ALA A 107 25.86 -1.09 3.14
C ALA A 107 24.55 -1.07 3.93
N ALA A 108 24.05 0.10 4.23
CA ALA A 108 22.71 0.26 4.72
C ALA A 108 21.82 -0.31 3.61
N GLU A 109 21.37 -1.55 3.80
CA GLU A 109 20.36 -2.17 2.94
C GLU A 109 19.16 -1.24 3.01
N GLU A 110 18.89 -0.53 1.92
CA GLU A 110 17.62 0.15 1.75
C GLU A 110 16.53 -0.88 2.09
N PRO A 111 15.52 -0.52 2.88
CA PRO A 111 14.50 -1.47 3.29
C PRO A 111 13.84 -2.02 2.04
N VAL A 112 14.19 -3.25 1.66
CA VAL A 112 13.55 -3.98 0.57
C VAL A 112 12.08 -4.02 0.91
N MET A 113 11.29 -3.22 0.17
CA MET A 113 9.84 -3.19 0.32
C MET A 113 9.31 -4.58 -0.02
N PRO A 114 8.46 -5.18 0.81
CA PRO A 114 7.88 -6.48 0.49
C PRO A 114 7.13 -6.36 -0.83
N GLU A 115 7.55 -7.12 -1.82
CA GLU A 115 6.95 -7.08 -3.15
C GLU A 115 5.50 -7.57 -3.08
N MET A 116 4.60 -6.75 -3.62
CA MET A 116 3.21 -7.14 -3.79
C MET A 116 3.10 -8.20 -4.87
N SER A 117 2.26 -9.21 -4.66
CA SER A 117 2.01 -10.23 -5.69
C SER A 117 1.52 -9.57 -6.99
N PRO A 118 1.86 -10.12 -8.18
CA PRO A 118 1.41 -9.55 -9.46
C PRO A 118 -0.12 -9.37 -9.55
N ASN A 119 -0.89 -10.29 -8.95
CA ASN A 119 -2.35 -10.22 -8.93
C ASN A 119 -2.86 -9.12 -7.97
N ASP A 120 -2.17 -8.90 -6.87
CA ASP A 120 -2.53 -7.83 -5.94
C ASP A 120 -2.19 -6.47 -6.54
N ARG A 121 -1.06 -6.36 -7.24
CA ARG A 121 -0.68 -5.15 -7.97
C ARG A 121 -1.71 -4.81 -9.04
N LYS A 122 -2.07 -5.75 -9.91
CA LYS A 122 -3.13 -5.57 -10.93
C LYS A 122 -4.47 -5.15 -10.31
N PHE A 123 -4.82 -5.72 -9.16
CA PHE A 123 -6.03 -5.33 -8.45
C PHE A 123 -5.97 -3.88 -7.97
N MET A 124 -4.85 -3.45 -7.38
CA MET A 124 -4.68 -2.09 -6.90
C MET A 124 -4.60 -1.08 -8.04
N ASP A 125 -3.87 -1.37 -9.11
CA ASP A 125 -3.76 -0.50 -10.29
C ASP A 125 -5.15 -0.27 -10.89
N LYS A 126 -5.91 -1.35 -11.15
CA LYS A 126 -7.26 -1.25 -11.68
C LYS A 126 -8.21 -0.49 -10.75
N LEU A 127 -8.08 -0.67 -9.43
CA LEU A 127 -8.89 0.07 -8.45
C LEU A 127 -8.57 1.57 -8.46
N VAL A 128 -7.28 1.93 -8.53
CA VAL A 128 -6.85 3.34 -8.63
C VAL A 128 -7.36 3.96 -9.90
N ASP A 129 -7.21 3.30 -11.06
CA ASP A 129 -7.73 3.75 -12.35
C ASP A 129 -9.25 4.00 -12.31
N LEU A 130 -10.01 3.07 -11.72
CA LEU A 130 -11.46 3.22 -11.55
C LEU A 130 -11.82 4.41 -10.66
N MET A 131 -11.07 4.63 -9.60
CA MET A 131 -11.25 5.80 -8.72
C MET A 131 -10.94 7.10 -9.45
N GLU A 132 -9.89 7.16 -10.26
CA GLU A 132 -9.54 8.35 -11.05
C GLU A 132 -10.60 8.68 -12.09
N GLN A 133 -11.12 7.66 -12.79
CA GLN A 133 -12.20 7.81 -13.79
C GLN A 133 -13.54 8.27 -13.18
N ASN A 134 -13.76 8.01 -11.90
CA ASN A 134 -15.00 8.33 -11.20
C ASN A 134 -14.79 9.32 -10.04
N MET A 135 -13.75 10.13 -10.11
CA MET A 135 -13.36 11.00 -9.00
C MET A 135 -14.44 12.04 -8.68
N ASP A 136 -15.07 12.61 -9.68
CA ASP A 136 -16.12 13.62 -9.61
C ASP A 136 -17.54 13.05 -9.40
N ASN A 137 -17.69 11.72 -9.54
CA ASN A 137 -18.98 11.06 -9.38
C ASN A 137 -19.37 10.95 -7.90
N GLY A 138 -20.19 11.88 -7.40
CA GLY A 138 -20.69 11.87 -6.02
C GLY A 138 -21.60 10.68 -5.67
N GLU A 139 -22.15 10.00 -6.66
CA GLU A 139 -23.03 8.84 -6.50
C GLU A 139 -22.27 7.49 -6.56
N LEU A 140 -20.93 7.52 -6.72
CA LEU A 140 -20.12 6.30 -6.75
C LEU A 140 -20.28 5.52 -5.46
N VAL A 141 -20.78 4.30 -5.57
CA VAL A 141 -20.92 3.37 -4.45
C VAL A 141 -19.93 2.22 -4.53
N VAL A 142 -19.65 1.59 -3.40
CA VAL A 142 -18.71 0.47 -3.31
C VAL A 142 -19.07 -0.68 -4.26
N ASP A 143 -20.38 -0.90 -4.50
CA ASP A 143 -20.85 -1.98 -5.36
C ASP A 143 -20.52 -1.75 -6.84
N ASP A 144 -20.35 -0.50 -7.28
CA ASP A 144 -19.85 -0.21 -8.63
C ASP A 144 -18.40 -0.65 -8.80
N LEU A 145 -17.54 -0.34 -7.83
CA LEU A 145 -16.15 -0.82 -7.83
C LEU A 145 -16.06 -2.35 -7.80
N VAL A 146 -16.90 -3.00 -6.98
CA VAL A 146 -16.97 -4.47 -6.90
C VAL A 146 -17.33 -5.08 -8.25
N ARG A 147 -18.30 -4.49 -8.95
CA ARG A 147 -18.76 -4.93 -10.27
C ARG A 147 -17.68 -4.78 -11.33
N GLU A 148 -17.05 -3.61 -11.39
CA GLU A 148 -15.99 -3.31 -12.37
C GLU A 148 -14.72 -4.13 -12.15
N LEU A 149 -14.39 -4.47 -10.90
CA LEU A 149 -13.27 -5.33 -10.55
C LEU A 149 -13.58 -6.83 -10.77
N ALA A 150 -14.85 -7.18 -11.03
CA ALA A 150 -15.33 -8.55 -11.23
C ALA A 150 -14.96 -9.50 -10.06
N VAL A 151 -15.06 -9.00 -8.81
CA VAL A 151 -14.84 -9.78 -7.60
C VAL A 151 -16.09 -9.78 -6.72
N SER A 152 -16.21 -10.73 -5.79
CA SER A 152 -17.30 -10.67 -4.81
C SER A 152 -17.06 -9.55 -3.79
N ARG A 153 -18.14 -9.00 -3.23
CA ARG A 153 -18.06 -7.95 -2.20
C ARG A 153 -17.17 -8.36 -1.02
N SER A 154 -17.31 -9.59 -0.55
CA SER A 154 -16.51 -10.11 0.58
C SER A 154 -15.01 -10.17 0.24
N VAL A 155 -14.66 -10.58 -0.97
CA VAL A 155 -13.28 -10.61 -1.47
C VAL A 155 -12.74 -9.19 -1.56
N PHE A 156 -13.47 -8.26 -2.16
CA PHE A 156 -13.09 -6.86 -2.26
C PHE A 156 -12.76 -6.24 -0.90
N PHE A 157 -13.65 -6.38 0.09
CA PHE A 157 -13.45 -5.86 1.43
C PHE A 157 -12.21 -6.44 2.12
N LYS A 158 -12.06 -7.77 2.09
CA LYS A 158 -10.92 -8.44 2.71
C LYS A 158 -9.61 -8.06 2.04
N LYS A 159 -9.56 -8.11 0.71
CA LYS A 159 -8.36 -7.82 -0.07
C LYS A 159 -7.93 -6.37 0.10
N LEU A 160 -8.84 -5.42 -0.07
CA LEU A 160 -8.54 -4.00 0.12
C LEU A 160 -8.03 -3.71 1.54
N LYS A 161 -8.72 -4.23 2.56
CA LYS A 161 -8.29 -4.07 3.95
C LYS A 161 -6.92 -4.70 4.23
N THR A 162 -6.63 -5.86 3.63
CA THR A 162 -5.32 -6.52 3.78
C THR A 162 -4.22 -5.71 3.12
N LEU A 163 -4.46 -5.13 1.93
CA LEU A 163 -3.44 -4.40 1.17
C LEU A 163 -3.21 -2.97 1.66
N THR A 164 -4.28 -2.26 2.06
CA THR A 164 -4.23 -0.83 2.41
C THR A 164 -4.48 -0.54 3.89
N GLY A 165 -5.00 -1.50 4.64
CA GLY A 165 -5.47 -1.28 6.01
C GLY A 165 -6.84 -0.57 6.11
N LEU A 166 -7.40 -0.11 4.99
CA LEU A 166 -8.61 0.72 4.94
C LEU A 166 -9.86 -0.07 4.59
N ALA A 167 -11.00 0.34 5.14
CA ALA A 167 -12.28 -0.09 4.62
C ALA A 167 -12.61 0.63 3.29
N PRO A 168 -13.43 0.05 2.38
CA PRO A 168 -13.69 0.64 1.07
C PRO A 168 -14.19 2.08 1.08
N ILE A 169 -15.06 2.43 2.00
CA ILE A 169 -15.58 3.81 2.13
C ILE A 169 -14.47 4.77 2.58
N GLU A 170 -13.58 4.32 3.46
CA GLU A 170 -12.42 5.09 3.92
C GLU A 170 -11.44 5.30 2.78
N PHE A 171 -11.17 4.25 1.99
CA PHE A 171 -10.31 4.32 0.81
C PHE A 171 -10.81 5.35 -0.21
N ILE A 172 -12.11 5.29 -0.59
CA ILE A 172 -12.72 6.27 -1.51
C ILE A 172 -12.56 7.69 -0.96
N LYS A 173 -12.81 7.88 0.33
CA LYS A 173 -12.69 9.18 0.98
C LYS A 173 -11.23 9.68 0.96
N GLU A 174 -10.27 8.83 1.30
CA GLU A 174 -8.85 9.20 1.29
C GLU A 174 -8.37 9.60 -0.11
N MET A 175 -8.74 8.85 -1.15
CA MET A 175 -8.44 9.19 -2.54
C MET A 175 -9.01 10.55 -2.94
N ARG A 176 -10.27 10.83 -2.60
CA ARG A 176 -10.93 12.11 -2.90
C ARG A 176 -10.26 13.29 -2.19
N ILE A 177 -9.92 13.14 -0.92
CA ILE A 177 -9.25 14.21 -0.16
C ILE A 177 -7.83 14.44 -0.66
N LYS A 178 -7.09 13.39 -1.03
CA LYS A 178 -5.78 13.54 -1.66
C LYS A 178 -5.88 14.32 -2.99
N ARG A 179 -6.83 13.98 -3.84
CA ARG A 179 -7.08 14.71 -5.08
C ARG A 179 -7.46 16.18 -4.83
N ALA A 180 -8.28 16.41 -3.79
CA ALA A 180 -8.63 17.77 -3.38
C ALA A 180 -7.41 18.58 -2.96
N ALA A 181 -6.50 18.00 -2.19
CA ALA A 181 -5.27 18.68 -1.78
C ALA A 181 -4.40 19.06 -3.00
N GLN A 182 -4.23 18.17 -3.98
CA GLN A 182 -3.55 18.47 -5.24
C GLN A 182 -4.23 19.65 -5.98
N LEU A 183 -5.55 19.66 -6.07
CA LEU A 183 -6.30 20.76 -6.70
C LEU A 183 -6.19 22.08 -5.92
N ILE A 184 -6.06 22.03 -4.61
CA ILE A 184 -5.81 23.23 -3.79
C ILE A 184 -4.43 23.81 -4.08
N GLU A 185 -3.41 22.96 -4.29
CA GLU A 185 -2.03 23.36 -4.61
C GLU A 185 -1.92 24.08 -5.94
N THR A 186 -2.75 23.74 -6.93
CA THR A 186 -2.78 24.46 -8.23
C THR A 186 -3.22 25.92 -8.09
N GLY A 187 -4.02 26.23 -7.06
CA GLY A 187 -4.57 27.57 -6.82
C GLY A 187 -5.67 28.00 -7.79
N GLU A 188 -6.00 27.20 -8.79
CA GLU A 188 -6.90 27.55 -9.90
C GLU A 188 -8.39 27.56 -9.53
N PHE A 189 -8.78 26.75 -8.55
CA PHE A 189 -10.19 26.47 -8.22
C PHE A 189 -10.56 27.00 -6.84
N ASN A 190 -11.81 27.41 -6.65
CA ASN A 190 -12.33 27.70 -5.32
C ASN A 190 -12.73 26.40 -4.58
N MET A 191 -12.91 26.48 -3.25
CA MET A 191 -13.17 25.30 -2.41
C MET A 191 -14.46 24.57 -2.76
N THR A 192 -15.47 25.29 -3.23
CA THR A 192 -16.74 24.72 -3.66
C THR A 192 -16.56 23.95 -4.97
N GLN A 193 -15.82 24.50 -5.93
CA GLN A 193 -15.48 23.79 -7.17
C GLN A 193 -14.70 22.52 -6.90
N ILE A 194 -13.66 22.59 -6.04
CA ILE A 194 -12.86 21.43 -5.65
C ILE A 194 -13.74 20.36 -5.02
N SER A 195 -14.65 20.73 -4.12
CA SER A 195 -15.58 19.80 -3.49
C SER A 195 -16.38 18.99 -4.53
N TYR A 196 -16.92 19.63 -5.56
CA TYR A 196 -17.64 18.95 -6.65
C TYR A 196 -16.70 18.12 -7.53
N MET A 197 -15.52 18.63 -7.87
CA MET A 197 -14.53 17.92 -8.70
C MET A 197 -14.03 16.62 -8.08
N VAL A 198 -14.12 16.50 -6.75
CA VAL A 198 -13.76 15.28 -6.04
C VAL A 198 -14.98 14.47 -5.57
N GLY A 199 -16.15 14.74 -6.13
CA GLY A 199 -17.39 13.99 -5.89
C GLY A 199 -17.93 14.12 -4.46
N ILE A 200 -17.64 15.22 -3.76
CA ILE A 200 -18.22 15.53 -2.45
C ILE A 200 -19.15 16.73 -2.62
N ASN A 201 -20.43 16.45 -2.86
CA ASN A 201 -21.43 17.47 -3.25
C ASN A 201 -21.82 18.44 -2.13
N ASP A 202 -21.43 18.20 -0.89
CA ASP A 202 -21.62 19.11 0.24
C ASP A 202 -20.28 19.74 0.67
N PRO A 203 -20.05 21.05 0.42
CA PRO A 203 -18.82 21.75 0.79
C PRO A 203 -18.56 21.78 2.29
N ARG A 204 -19.60 21.70 3.14
CA ARG A 204 -19.44 21.65 4.60
C ARG A 204 -18.92 20.27 5.01
N TYR A 205 -19.49 19.23 4.45
CA TYR A 205 -19.01 17.85 4.67
C TYR A 205 -17.61 17.66 4.11
N PHE A 206 -17.30 18.23 2.93
CA PHE A 206 -15.96 18.25 2.37
C PHE A 206 -14.94 18.86 3.34
N SER A 207 -15.20 20.06 3.86
CA SER A 207 -14.30 20.74 4.81
C SER A 207 -14.07 19.90 6.08
N LYS A 208 -15.11 19.23 6.58
CA LYS A 208 -15.02 18.34 7.74
C LYS A 208 -14.15 17.11 7.44
N CYS A 209 -14.34 16.47 6.27
CA CYS A 209 -13.55 15.31 5.86
C CYS A 209 -12.08 15.69 5.64
N PHE A 210 -11.83 16.82 4.97
CA PHE A 210 -10.49 17.32 4.72
C PHE A 210 -9.75 17.61 6.04
N LYS A 211 -10.38 18.33 6.96
CA LYS A 211 -9.79 18.62 8.28
C LYS A 211 -9.50 17.34 9.08
N ALA A 212 -10.39 16.35 9.02
CA ALA A 212 -10.20 15.08 9.73
C ALA A 212 -9.00 14.29 9.21
N GLN A 213 -8.69 14.38 7.92
CA GLN A 213 -7.63 13.61 7.27
C GLN A 213 -6.29 14.38 7.21
N VAL A 214 -6.32 15.67 6.90
CA VAL A 214 -5.14 16.53 6.71
C VAL A 214 -4.75 17.28 8.01
N GLY A 215 -5.64 17.30 9.02
CA GLY A 215 -5.41 17.98 10.29
C GLY A 215 -5.74 19.48 10.28
N MET A 216 -6.01 20.08 9.12
CA MET A 216 -6.36 21.49 8.96
C MET A 216 -7.47 21.67 7.91
N THR A 217 -8.16 22.81 7.93
CA THR A 217 -9.21 23.09 6.95
C THR A 217 -8.63 23.31 5.54
N PRO A 218 -9.42 23.13 4.47
CA PRO A 218 -8.97 23.40 3.09
C PRO A 218 -8.43 24.83 2.90
N THR A 219 -9.00 25.81 3.59
CA THR A 219 -8.56 27.21 3.52
C THR A 219 -7.21 27.40 4.19
N GLU A 220 -7.04 26.88 5.42
CA GLU A 220 -5.75 26.89 6.14
C GLU A 220 -4.66 26.16 5.33
N TYR A 221 -5.01 25.04 4.67
CA TYR A 221 -4.11 24.31 3.81
C TYR A 221 -3.65 25.17 2.61
N ARG A 222 -4.58 25.85 1.93
CA ARG A 222 -4.26 26.75 0.82
C ARG A 222 -3.31 27.89 1.25
N GLU A 223 -3.57 28.50 2.40
CA GLU A 223 -2.71 29.57 2.93
C GLU A 223 -1.30 29.08 3.25
N LYS A 224 -1.17 27.82 3.65
CA LYS A 224 0.12 27.18 3.96
C LYS A 224 0.93 26.86 2.71
N VAL A 225 0.29 26.32 1.65
CA VAL A 225 0.99 25.88 0.42
C VAL A 225 1.14 27.01 -0.59
N GLY A 226 0.34 28.07 -0.51
CA GLY A 226 0.42 29.25 -1.38
C GLY A 226 1.46 30.30 -0.96
N ARG A 227 2.26 29.97 0.08
CA ARG A 227 3.41 30.79 0.53
C ARG A 227 4.69 30.19 -0.04
#